data_14c67b0847d28ed30e5601a72ac60bdf
#
_entry.id   14c67b0847d28ed30e5601a72ac60bdf
#
_cell.length_a   1.000
_cell.length_b   1.000
_cell.length_c   1.000
_cell.angle_alpha   90.00
_cell.angle_beta   90.00
_cell.angle_gamma   90.00
#
_symmetry.space_group_name_H-M   'P 1'
#
loop_
_entity.id
_entity.type
_entity.pdbx_description
1 polymer ?
#
loop_
_entity_poly.entity_id
_entity_poly.type
_entity_poly.pdbx_seq_one_letter_code
_entity_poly.pdbx_strand_id
1 'polypeptide(L)'
;MSLKSQLLIYINSLLLVATLIGLMTIMMVTQKNVREEVLSTMSLAEFAIEQGVKKNPDFYLFQRNKNELGISELSGIRHLKIQFFDRNDVLLEETLNTPDAIKPPPSWFINVIESLSDEIFFSKINIEQRGELTGYILIKPEPIFEYAEIW
;
A
#
# COMPACT_ATOMS: atom_id res chain seq x y z
N MET A 1 8.06 51.49 14.84
CA MET A 1 8.41 50.16 15.35
C MET A 1 9.78 50.21 15.98
N SER A 2 9.96 49.65 17.16
CA SER A 2 11.28 49.62 17.79
C SER A 2 12.20 48.63 17.08
N LEU A 3 13.52 48.87 17.08
CA LEU A 3 14.53 48.01 16.46
C LEU A 3 14.44 46.57 17.00
N LYS A 4 14.14 46.41 18.29
CA LYS A 4 13.91 45.12 18.96
C LYS A 4 12.72 44.34 18.37
N SER A 5 11.61 45.02 18.06
CA SER A 5 10.43 44.40 17.45
C SER A 5 10.71 43.92 16.02
N GLN A 6 11.44 44.69 15.25
CA GLN A 6 11.84 44.28 13.88
C GLN A 6 12.76 43.04 13.90
N LEU A 7 13.76 43.06 14.78
CA LEU A 7 14.68 41.90 14.92
C LEU A 7 13.94 40.63 15.32
N LEU A 8 12.99 40.72 16.25
CA LEU A 8 12.19 39.59 16.73
C LEU A 8 11.31 39.00 15.64
N ILE A 9 10.71 39.87 14.78
CA ILE A 9 9.92 39.44 13.63
C ILE A 9 10.82 38.69 12.62
N TYR A 10 12.01 39.20 12.31
CA TYR A 10 12.93 38.54 11.39
C TYR A 10 13.38 37.18 11.89
N ILE A 11 13.74 37.08 13.18
CA ILE A 11 14.17 35.79 13.77
C ILE A 11 13.03 34.76 13.74
N ASN A 12 11.80 35.15 14.14
CA ASN A 12 10.66 34.25 14.10
C ASN A 12 10.27 33.83 12.68
N SER A 13 10.32 34.75 11.73
CA SER A 13 10.09 34.45 10.31
C SER A 13 11.11 33.48 9.75
N LEU A 14 12.39 33.66 10.07
CA LEU A 14 13.47 32.75 9.63
C LEU A 14 13.27 31.34 10.26
N LEU A 15 12.92 31.28 11.52
CA LEU A 15 12.68 30.02 12.22
C LEU A 15 11.45 29.29 11.65
N LEU A 16 10.38 30.03 11.33
CA LEU A 16 9.18 29.46 10.70
C LEU A 16 9.51 28.89 9.32
N VAL A 17 10.27 29.61 8.48
CA VAL A 17 10.71 29.13 7.14
C VAL A 17 11.58 27.88 7.28
N ALA A 18 12.54 27.88 8.21
CA ALA A 18 13.39 26.73 8.44
C ALA A 18 12.59 25.49 8.89
N THR A 19 11.60 25.69 9.76
CA THR A 19 10.70 24.60 10.21
C THR A 19 9.86 24.05 9.06
N LEU A 20 9.29 24.92 8.20
CA LEU A 20 8.53 24.51 7.04
C LEU A 20 9.38 23.69 6.04
N ILE A 21 10.61 24.14 5.78
CA ILE A 21 11.54 23.41 4.90
C ILE A 21 11.87 22.04 5.52
N GLY A 22 12.14 21.98 6.84
CA GLY A 22 12.41 20.74 7.54
C GLY A 22 11.25 19.75 7.44
N LEU A 23 10.01 20.20 7.69
CA LEU A 23 8.81 19.38 7.57
C LEU A 23 8.62 18.86 6.15
N MET A 24 8.79 19.72 5.14
CA MET A 24 8.67 19.32 3.74
C MET A 24 9.71 18.27 3.35
N THR A 25 10.95 18.42 3.82
CA THR A 25 12.02 17.46 3.55
C THR A 25 11.73 16.10 4.21
N ILE A 26 11.29 16.09 5.48
CA ILE A 26 10.90 14.87 6.19
C ILE A 26 9.77 14.18 5.43
N MET A 27 8.75 14.93 5.02
CA MET A 27 7.60 14.36 4.30
C MET A 27 8.02 13.72 2.97
N MET A 28 8.89 14.37 2.19
CA MET A 28 9.40 13.81 0.93
C MET A 28 10.23 12.54 1.14
N VAL A 29 11.11 12.52 2.15
CA VAL A 29 11.93 11.35 2.45
C VAL A 29 11.06 10.18 2.92
N THR A 30 10.10 10.45 3.78
CA THR A 30 9.18 9.42 4.28
C THR A 30 8.36 8.80 3.15
N GLN A 31 7.80 9.63 2.26
CA GLN A 31 7.06 9.13 1.08
C GLN A 31 7.91 8.24 0.19
N LYS A 32 9.15 8.64 -0.07
CA LYS A 32 10.08 7.83 -0.87
C LYS A 32 10.33 6.47 -0.21
N ASN A 33 10.60 6.45 1.08
CA ASN A 33 10.87 5.21 1.82
C ASN A 33 9.65 4.29 1.82
N VAL A 34 8.45 4.81 2.11
CA VAL A 34 7.18 4.05 2.06
C VAL A 34 6.98 3.45 0.67
N ARG A 35 7.18 4.24 -0.38
CA ARG A 35 7.04 3.77 -1.76
C ARG A 35 8.01 2.63 -2.07
N GLU A 36 9.28 2.77 -1.72
CA GLU A 36 10.30 1.72 -1.95
C GLU A 36 9.96 0.43 -1.19
N GLU A 37 9.49 0.53 0.04
CA GLU A 37 9.07 -0.61 0.86
C GLU A 37 7.85 -1.32 0.25
N VAL A 38 6.81 -0.57 -0.12
CA VAL A 38 5.61 -1.12 -0.75
C VAL A 38 5.95 -1.78 -2.10
N LEU A 39 6.77 -1.16 -2.95
CA LEU A 39 7.18 -1.73 -4.22
C LEU A 39 8.02 -3.01 -4.04
N SER A 40 8.91 -3.04 -3.05
CA SER A 40 9.69 -4.24 -2.72
C SER A 40 8.79 -5.38 -2.26
N THR A 41 7.86 -5.10 -1.36
CA THR A 41 6.89 -6.09 -0.86
C THR A 41 5.98 -6.59 -1.98
N MET A 42 5.52 -5.69 -2.85
CA MET A 42 4.71 -6.04 -4.02
C MET A 42 5.46 -6.97 -4.98
N SER A 43 6.72 -6.69 -5.29
CA SER A 43 7.56 -7.53 -6.15
C SER A 43 7.77 -8.92 -5.55
N LEU A 44 7.99 -9.03 -4.24
CA LEU A 44 8.12 -10.31 -3.55
C LEU A 44 6.81 -11.10 -3.57
N ALA A 45 5.68 -10.44 -3.32
CA ALA A 45 4.36 -11.06 -3.37
C ALA A 45 4.02 -11.54 -4.78
N GLU A 46 4.30 -10.72 -5.80
CA GLU A 46 4.13 -11.07 -7.21
C GLU A 46 4.92 -12.33 -7.57
N PHE A 47 6.21 -12.35 -7.23
CA PHE A 47 7.06 -13.52 -7.46
C PHE A 47 6.53 -14.77 -6.74
N ALA A 48 6.15 -14.66 -5.47
CA ALA A 48 5.65 -15.79 -4.70
C ALA A 48 4.35 -16.34 -5.28
N ILE A 49 3.42 -15.45 -5.66
CA ILE A 49 2.14 -15.82 -6.27
C ILE A 49 2.35 -16.45 -7.64
N GLU A 50 3.20 -15.86 -8.50
CA GLU A 50 3.52 -16.46 -9.80
C GLU A 50 4.10 -17.87 -9.67
N GLN A 51 5.02 -18.09 -8.74
CA GLN A 51 5.58 -19.41 -8.49
C GLN A 51 4.51 -20.39 -7.98
N GLY A 52 3.62 -19.94 -7.10
CA GLY A 52 2.49 -20.72 -6.61
C GLY A 52 1.53 -21.12 -7.74
N VAL A 53 1.12 -20.15 -8.57
CA VAL A 53 0.22 -20.38 -9.73
C VAL A 53 0.86 -21.35 -10.74
N LYS A 54 2.16 -21.19 -11.05
CA LYS A 54 2.88 -22.10 -11.97
C LYS A 54 2.96 -23.52 -11.43
N LYS A 55 3.14 -23.68 -10.12
CA LYS A 55 3.29 -24.99 -9.49
C LYS A 55 1.96 -25.71 -9.32
N ASN A 56 0.91 -24.99 -9.01
CA ASN A 56 -0.43 -25.56 -8.78
C ASN A 56 -1.53 -24.54 -9.13
N PRO A 57 -1.91 -24.41 -10.41
CA PRO A 57 -2.93 -23.48 -10.85
C PRO A 57 -4.30 -23.77 -10.24
N ASP A 58 -4.59 -25.02 -9.89
CA ASP A 58 -5.85 -25.43 -9.27
C ASP A 58 -5.98 -24.92 -7.82
N PHE A 59 -4.87 -24.69 -7.15
CA PHE A 59 -4.83 -24.27 -5.75
C PHE A 59 -5.53 -22.94 -5.52
N TYR A 60 -5.40 -21.99 -6.42
CA TYR A 60 -6.00 -20.66 -6.31
C TYR A 60 -7.47 -20.60 -6.76
N LEU A 61 -7.92 -21.58 -7.55
CA LEU A 61 -9.28 -21.61 -8.11
C LEU A 61 -10.25 -22.48 -7.32
N PHE A 62 -9.76 -23.44 -6.54
CA PHE A 62 -10.58 -24.48 -5.91
C PHE A 62 -10.87 -24.30 -4.43
N GLN A 63 -10.39 -23.23 -3.80
CA GLN A 63 -10.69 -23.00 -2.39
C GLN A 63 -12.13 -22.59 -2.08
N ARG A 64 -13.06 -23.29 -2.69
CA ARG A 64 -14.46 -23.32 -2.27
C ARG A 64 -14.68 -24.16 -1.00
N ASN A 65 -13.70 -24.96 -0.60
CA ASN A 65 -13.70 -25.73 0.65
C ASN A 65 -12.86 -25.04 1.72
N LYS A 66 -13.56 -24.50 2.67
CA LYS A 66 -13.21 -23.61 3.79
C LYS A 66 -12.05 -23.98 4.72
N ASN A 67 -11.23 -25.00 4.46
CA ASN A 67 -10.32 -25.55 5.47
C ASN A 67 -8.85 -25.74 5.07
N GLU A 68 -8.41 -25.41 3.87
CA GLU A 68 -7.00 -25.61 3.49
C GLU A 68 -6.41 -24.37 2.83
N LEU A 69 -5.39 -23.82 3.51
CA LEU A 69 -4.28 -22.98 3.01
C LEU A 69 -4.57 -22.12 1.76
N GLY A 70 -5.36 -21.07 1.94
CA GLY A 70 -5.63 -20.10 0.91
C GLY A 70 -4.98 -18.77 1.21
N ILE A 71 -5.66 -17.75 0.77
CA ILE A 71 -5.37 -16.33 0.97
C ILE A 71 -5.04 -15.99 2.43
N SER A 72 -5.47 -16.79 3.41
CA SER A 72 -5.13 -16.61 4.81
C SER A 72 -3.61 -16.62 5.08
N GLU A 73 -2.81 -17.34 4.29
CA GLU A 73 -1.34 -17.26 4.40
C GLU A 73 -0.79 -15.97 3.80
N LEU A 74 -1.44 -15.44 2.75
CA LEU A 74 -1.10 -14.15 2.16
C LEU A 74 -1.66 -12.97 2.97
N SER A 75 -2.62 -13.21 3.86
CA SER A 75 -3.16 -12.17 4.76
C SER A 75 -2.12 -11.63 5.75
N GLY A 76 -1.01 -12.32 5.94
CA GLY A 76 0.14 -11.85 6.71
C GLY A 76 1.04 -10.85 5.98
N ILE A 77 0.84 -10.63 4.68
CA ILE A 77 1.62 -9.66 3.92
C ILE A 77 1.02 -8.28 4.19
N ARG A 78 1.68 -7.52 5.05
CA ARG A 78 1.33 -6.11 5.30
C ARG A 78 1.45 -5.32 4.00
N HIS A 79 0.78 -4.17 3.94
CA HIS A 79 0.93 -3.16 2.88
C HIS A 79 0.33 -3.53 1.52
N LEU A 80 -0.25 -4.75 1.36
CA LEU A 80 -0.83 -5.19 0.10
C LEU A 80 -2.26 -5.70 0.30
N LYS A 81 -3.13 -5.31 -0.62
CA LYS A 81 -4.44 -5.89 -0.81
C LYS A 81 -4.40 -6.81 -2.02
N ILE A 82 -4.68 -8.10 -1.80
CA ILE A 82 -4.68 -9.12 -2.85
C ILE A 82 -6.13 -9.51 -3.10
N GLN A 83 -6.56 -9.39 -4.34
CA GLN A 83 -7.92 -9.66 -4.79
C GLN A 83 -7.91 -10.71 -5.88
N PHE A 84 -8.81 -11.68 -5.80
CA PHE A 84 -8.97 -12.75 -6.76
C PHE A 84 -10.25 -12.55 -7.56
N PHE A 85 -10.14 -12.59 -8.86
CA PHE A 85 -11.23 -12.43 -9.80
C PHE A 85 -11.37 -13.66 -10.68
N ASP A 86 -12.61 -14.01 -11.03
CA ASP A 86 -12.86 -14.97 -12.07
C ASP A 86 -12.68 -14.35 -13.47
N ARG A 87 -12.88 -15.15 -14.52
CA ARG A 87 -12.81 -14.69 -15.91
C ARG A 87 -13.88 -13.64 -16.28
N ASN A 88 -14.94 -13.48 -15.48
CA ASN A 88 -16.03 -12.53 -15.69
C ASN A 88 -15.91 -11.29 -14.83
N ASP A 89 -14.72 -11.00 -14.30
CA ASP A 89 -14.43 -9.88 -13.38
C ASP A 89 -15.24 -9.92 -12.07
N VAL A 90 -15.71 -11.11 -11.64
CA VAL A 90 -16.36 -11.27 -10.35
C VAL A 90 -15.32 -11.48 -9.27
N LEU A 91 -15.34 -10.65 -8.25
CA LEU A 91 -14.47 -10.80 -7.08
C LEU A 91 -14.84 -12.07 -6.32
N LEU A 92 -13.92 -13.02 -6.25
CA LEU A 92 -14.10 -14.29 -5.54
C LEU A 92 -13.68 -14.18 -4.08
N GLU A 93 -12.53 -13.55 -3.83
CA GLU A 93 -11.97 -13.43 -2.51
C GLU A 93 -11.00 -12.23 -2.43
N GLU A 94 -10.80 -11.68 -1.24
CA GLU A 94 -9.79 -10.65 -0.98
C GLU A 94 -9.14 -10.85 0.38
N THR A 95 -7.87 -10.42 0.51
CA THR A 95 -7.18 -10.39 1.79
C THR A 95 -7.70 -9.23 2.62
N LEU A 96 -8.12 -9.54 3.86
CA LEU A 96 -8.49 -8.53 4.84
C LEU A 96 -7.27 -8.24 5.72
N ASN A 97 -6.56 -7.18 5.40
CA ASN A 97 -5.39 -6.75 6.18
C ASN A 97 -5.74 -5.63 7.17
N THR A 98 -6.99 -5.55 7.62
CA THR A 98 -7.37 -4.59 8.65
C THR A 98 -6.82 -5.05 10.01
N PRO A 99 -5.78 -4.41 10.53
CA PRO A 99 -5.37 -4.66 11.90
C PRO A 99 -6.44 -4.06 12.82
N ASP A 100 -7.06 -4.89 13.61
CA ASP A 100 -8.05 -4.47 14.62
C ASP A 100 -7.52 -3.45 15.64
N ALA A 101 -6.22 -3.19 15.63
CA ALA A 101 -5.51 -2.39 16.62
C ALA A 101 -5.01 -1.02 16.12
N ILE A 102 -5.01 -0.73 14.82
CA ILE A 102 -4.49 0.54 14.30
C ILE A 102 -5.62 1.52 14.05
N LYS A 103 -5.57 2.64 14.77
CA LYS A 103 -6.50 3.73 14.55
C LYS A 103 -6.16 4.41 13.21
N PRO A 104 -7.06 4.39 12.23
CA PRO A 104 -6.77 4.99 10.92
C PRO A 104 -6.53 6.50 11.07
N PRO A 105 -5.61 7.07 10.28
CA PRO A 105 -5.41 8.51 10.24
C PRO A 105 -6.68 9.22 9.76
N PRO A 106 -6.84 10.52 10.08
CA PRO A 106 -7.96 11.31 9.56
C PRO A 106 -7.93 11.37 8.02
N SER A 107 -9.11 11.39 7.40
CA SER A 107 -9.24 11.38 5.93
C SER A 107 -8.51 12.56 5.26
N TRP A 108 -8.46 13.74 5.90
CA TRP A 108 -7.73 14.87 5.33
C TRP A 108 -6.22 14.60 5.21
N PHE A 109 -5.65 13.87 6.19
CA PHE A 109 -4.22 13.52 6.17
C PHE A 109 -3.93 12.51 5.04
N ILE A 110 -4.77 11.48 4.91
CA ILE A 110 -4.69 10.50 3.82
C ILE A 110 -4.77 11.21 2.47
N ASN A 111 -5.76 12.10 2.27
CA ASN A 111 -5.93 12.84 1.03
C ASN A 111 -4.72 13.73 0.68
N VAL A 112 -4.08 14.34 1.67
CA VAL A 112 -2.86 15.14 1.45
C VAL A 112 -1.71 14.23 0.98
N ILE A 113 -1.50 13.10 1.64
CA ILE A 113 -0.42 12.17 1.26
C ILE A 113 -0.69 11.57 -0.13
N GLU A 114 -1.90 11.12 -0.40
CA GLU A 114 -2.27 10.55 -1.70
C GLU A 114 -2.17 11.59 -2.84
N SER A 115 -2.50 12.86 -2.59
CA SER A 115 -2.35 13.92 -3.58
C SER A 115 -0.90 14.25 -3.93
N LEU A 116 0.03 13.90 -3.05
CA LEU A 116 1.47 14.07 -3.23
C LEU A 116 2.15 12.79 -3.75
N SER A 117 1.42 11.68 -3.77
CA SER A 117 1.92 10.39 -4.25
C SER A 117 1.64 10.26 -5.75
N ASP A 118 2.63 9.76 -6.48
CA ASP A 118 2.43 9.35 -7.87
C ASP A 118 1.43 8.18 -7.94
N GLU A 119 0.93 7.89 -9.15
CA GLU A 119 -0.05 6.83 -9.43
C GLU A 119 0.27 5.52 -8.69
N ILE A 120 -0.77 4.98 -8.06
CA ILE A 120 -0.71 3.69 -7.38
C ILE A 120 -0.57 2.60 -8.44
N PHE A 121 0.61 1.98 -8.49
CA PHE A 121 0.83 0.83 -9.35
C PHE A 121 0.06 -0.38 -8.81
N PHE A 122 -0.60 -1.12 -9.70
CA PHE A 122 -1.16 -2.42 -9.38
C PHE A 122 -0.53 -3.48 -10.28
N SER A 123 -0.39 -4.69 -9.77
CA SER A 123 0.05 -5.83 -10.57
C SER A 123 -1.11 -6.77 -10.82
N LYS A 124 -1.20 -7.28 -12.05
CA LYS A 124 -2.22 -8.24 -12.48
C LYS A 124 -1.55 -9.52 -12.95
N ILE A 125 -1.80 -10.62 -12.24
CA ILE A 125 -1.29 -11.95 -12.56
C ILE A 125 -2.43 -12.78 -13.14
N ASN A 126 -2.32 -13.19 -14.39
CA ASN A 126 -3.31 -14.05 -15.02
C ASN A 126 -3.13 -15.51 -14.58
N ILE A 127 -4.25 -16.18 -14.33
CA ILE A 127 -4.29 -17.60 -13.99
C ILE A 127 -4.80 -18.34 -15.22
N GLU A 128 -3.91 -19.12 -15.83
CA GLU A 128 -4.23 -19.93 -17.00
C GLU A 128 -4.23 -21.41 -16.61
N GLN A 129 -5.28 -22.12 -17.03
CA GLN A 129 -5.39 -23.55 -16.89
C GLN A 129 -5.59 -24.19 -18.26
N ARG A 130 -4.70 -25.09 -18.68
CA ARG A 130 -4.72 -25.74 -20.00
C ARG A 130 -4.74 -24.77 -21.19
N GLY A 131 -4.15 -23.58 -21.02
CA GLY A 131 -4.11 -22.54 -22.06
C GLY A 131 -5.33 -21.66 -22.14
N GLU A 132 -6.31 -21.81 -21.22
CA GLU A 132 -7.46 -20.92 -21.09
C GLU A 132 -7.35 -20.05 -19.84
N LEU A 133 -7.67 -18.77 -19.99
CA LEU A 133 -7.74 -17.83 -18.87
C LEU A 133 -8.91 -18.23 -17.95
N THR A 134 -8.61 -18.59 -16.71
CA THR A 134 -9.60 -19.02 -15.72
C THR A 134 -9.94 -17.89 -14.74
N GLY A 135 -9.01 -16.97 -14.53
CA GLY A 135 -9.17 -15.82 -13.65
C GLY A 135 -7.90 -15.01 -13.58
N TYR A 136 -7.86 -14.07 -12.64
CA TYR A 136 -6.65 -13.29 -12.36
C TYR A 136 -6.57 -12.84 -10.91
N ILE A 137 -5.35 -12.54 -10.48
CA ILE A 137 -5.04 -11.98 -9.18
C ILE A 137 -4.63 -10.53 -9.37
N LEU A 138 -5.24 -9.64 -8.61
CA LEU A 138 -4.90 -8.23 -8.58
C LEU A 138 -4.24 -7.90 -7.25
N ILE A 139 -3.00 -7.41 -7.31
CA ILE A 139 -2.21 -6.97 -6.16
C ILE A 139 -2.21 -5.45 -6.17
N LYS A 140 -2.73 -4.86 -5.10
CA LYS A 140 -2.77 -3.40 -4.90
C LYS A 140 -1.99 -3.04 -3.65
N PRO A 141 -1.23 -1.94 -3.66
CA PRO A 141 -0.67 -1.39 -2.43
C PRO A 141 -1.79 -0.87 -1.52
N GLU A 142 -1.65 -1.11 -0.22
CA GLU A 142 -2.55 -0.60 0.82
C GLU A 142 -1.71 0.02 1.96
N PRO A 143 -1.16 1.23 1.75
CA PRO A 143 -0.21 1.86 2.66
C PRO A 143 -0.86 2.47 3.91
N ILE A 144 -1.98 1.91 4.36
CA ILE A 144 -2.72 2.45 5.53
C ILE A 144 -1.92 2.30 6.83
N PHE A 145 -1.06 1.29 6.90
CA PHE A 145 -0.19 1.05 8.06
C PHE A 145 0.86 2.15 8.19
N GLU A 146 1.53 2.47 7.09
CA GLU A 146 2.54 3.51 7.01
C GLU A 146 1.94 4.88 7.32
N TYR A 147 0.75 5.13 6.79
CA TYR A 147 0.05 6.38 7.08
C TYR A 147 -0.30 6.51 8.56
N ALA A 148 -0.63 5.39 9.22
CA ALA A 148 -0.91 5.37 10.66
C ALA A 148 0.35 5.51 11.52
N GLU A 149 1.50 5.02 11.05
CA GLU A 149 2.78 5.18 11.75
C GLU A 149 3.34 6.59 11.64
N ILE A 150 3.02 7.30 10.55
CA ILE A 150 3.44 8.69 10.32
C ILE A 150 2.54 9.66 11.10
N TRP A 151 1.27 9.34 11.28
CA TRP A 151 0.27 10.17 11.97
C TRP A 151 0.46 10.17 13.49
#